data_2b4513771ebfd3af0004f2d151284348
#
_entry.id   2b4513771ebfd3af0004f2d151284348
#
_cell.length_a   1.000
_cell.length_b   1.000
_cell.length_c   1.000
_cell.angle_alpha   90.00
_cell.angle_beta   90.00
_cell.angle_gamma   90.00
#
_symmetry.space_group_name_H-M   'P 1'
#
loop_
_entity.id
_entity.type
_entity.pdbx_description
1 polymer ?
#
loop_
_entity_poly.entity_id
_entity_poly.type
_entity_poly.pdbx_seq_one_letter_code
_entity_poly.pdbx_strand_id
1 'polypeptide(L)'
;MMHVPLTLALFAALIGFSVLLRIRWPRLSRRLRRVLIASAMSAILLQVLIHVIKWTPNSDRAYRLLSWAAVAGYVFLMILWTRMSPRWLTTLCAVILILPLLGPSLLFPLAMLFGVPAPLDTQLADTLFSEQIRWRAVFGGTSGVDIEIYYRPAWAPFIRRSGRGVRLYDNQCNTAAVSIVLTADRKSAMVSCPPWPGQPTEQSYDVILPVR
;
A
#
# COMPACT_ATOMS: atom_id res chain seq x y z
N MET A 1 -15.03 -1.72 13.68
CA MET A 1 -14.12 -1.58 14.85
C MET A 1 -13.50 -2.88 15.37
N MET A 2 -13.91 -4.06 14.91
CA MET A 2 -13.35 -5.36 15.37
C MET A 2 -11.94 -5.72 14.83
N HIS A 3 -11.41 -5.00 13.87
CA HIS A 3 -10.14 -5.37 13.21
C HIS A 3 -8.86 -4.92 13.95
N VAL A 4 -8.92 -3.86 14.76
CA VAL A 4 -7.74 -3.33 15.46
C VAL A 4 -7.16 -4.33 16.48
N PRO A 5 -7.96 -4.96 17.37
CA PRO A 5 -7.40 -5.92 18.34
C PRO A 5 -6.81 -7.16 17.66
N LEU A 6 -7.40 -7.61 16.56
CA LEU A 6 -6.87 -8.74 15.79
C LEU A 6 -5.52 -8.40 15.16
N THR A 7 -5.39 -7.21 14.58
CA THR A 7 -4.14 -6.73 13.99
C THR A 7 -3.03 -6.62 15.02
N LEU A 8 -3.34 -6.07 16.20
CA LEU A 8 -2.38 -5.99 17.31
C LEU A 8 -1.97 -7.37 17.83
N ALA A 9 -2.92 -8.30 17.93
CA ALA A 9 -2.63 -9.68 18.33
C ALA A 9 -1.71 -10.39 17.30
N LEU A 10 -1.97 -10.22 16.02
CA LEU A 10 -1.12 -10.76 14.96
C LEU A 10 0.28 -10.15 15.00
N PHE A 11 0.40 -8.86 15.25
CA PHE A 11 1.69 -8.18 15.35
C PHE A 11 2.48 -8.66 16.58
N ALA A 12 1.83 -8.81 17.72
CA ALA A 12 2.43 -9.38 18.93
C ALA A 12 2.88 -10.84 18.72
N ALA A 13 2.05 -11.65 18.05
CA ALA A 13 2.40 -13.03 17.70
C ALA A 13 3.61 -13.08 16.75
N LEU A 14 3.70 -12.17 15.78
CA LEU A 14 4.82 -12.06 14.86
C LEU A 14 6.13 -11.73 15.59
N ILE A 15 6.09 -10.76 16.50
CA ILE A 15 7.25 -10.41 17.34
C ILE A 15 7.66 -11.61 18.19
N GLY A 16 6.73 -12.23 18.89
CA GLY A 16 6.97 -13.42 19.72
C GLY A 16 7.59 -14.56 18.92
N PHE A 17 7.06 -14.86 17.75
CA PHE A 17 7.60 -15.87 16.84
C PHE A 17 9.03 -15.53 16.38
N SER A 18 9.29 -14.26 16.03
CA SER A 18 10.62 -13.81 15.60
C SER A 18 11.65 -13.89 16.74
N VAL A 19 11.25 -13.60 17.98
CA VAL A 19 12.09 -13.77 19.18
C VAL A 19 12.38 -15.25 19.43
N LEU A 20 11.39 -16.13 19.35
CA LEU A 20 11.58 -17.58 19.48
C LEU A 20 12.54 -18.12 18.40
N LEU A 21 12.39 -17.66 17.15
CA LEU A 21 13.31 -18.00 16.08
C LEU A 21 14.74 -17.53 16.37
N ARG A 22 14.92 -16.33 16.95
CA ARG A 22 16.22 -15.81 17.37
C ARG A 22 16.87 -16.70 18.43
N ILE A 23 16.12 -17.20 19.40
CA ILE A 23 16.61 -18.11 20.45
C ILE A 23 17.01 -19.45 19.81
N ARG A 24 16.22 -19.98 18.89
CA ARG A 24 16.48 -21.25 18.21
C ARG A 24 17.44 -21.14 17.02
N TRP A 25 17.87 -19.92 16.65
CA TRP A 25 18.69 -19.64 15.49
C TRP A 25 19.94 -20.53 15.37
N PRO A 26 20.73 -20.75 16.44
CA PRO A 26 21.93 -21.62 16.35
C PRO A 26 21.59 -23.07 15.99
N ARG A 27 20.38 -23.53 16.34
CA ARG A 27 19.94 -24.94 16.11
C ARG A 27 19.37 -25.17 14.72
N LEU A 28 19.08 -24.11 13.95
CA LEU A 28 18.54 -24.22 12.61
C LEU A 28 19.63 -24.61 11.61
N SER A 29 19.25 -25.44 10.62
CA SER A 29 20.17 -25.81 9.54
C SER A 29 20.59 -24.59 8.72
N ARG A 30 21.79 -24.63 8.15
CA ARG A 30 22.32 -23.54 7.31
C ARG A 30 21.40 -23.24 6.12
N ARG A 31 20.76 -24.27 5.53
CA ARG A 31 19.82 -24.12 4.41
C ARG A 31 18.57 -23.34 4.84
N LEU A 32 17.96 -23.74 5.96
CA LEU A 32 16.75 -23.09 6.47
C LEU A 32 17.01 -21.61 6.83
N ARG A 33 18.14 -21.30 7.47
CA ARG A 33 18.53 -19.91 7.75
C ARG A 33 18.64 -19.07 6.49
N ARG A 34 19.28 -19.59 5.42
CA ARG A 34 19.39 -18.87 4.13
C ARG A 34 18.02 -18.66 3.49
N VAL A 35 17.17 -19.66 3.47
CA VAL A 35 15.81 -19.56 2.92
C VAL A 35 14.99 -18.51 3.66
N LEU A 36 14.99 -18.52 5.00
CA LEU A 36 14.27 -17.53 5.80
C LEU A 36 14.75 -16.10 5.56
N ILE A 37 16.06 -15.89 5.50
CA ILE A 37 16.62 -14.57 5.20
C ILE A 37 16.24 -14.14 3.78
N ALA A 38 16.44 -15.02 2.78
CA ALA A 38 16.15 -14.71 1.39
C ALA A 38 14.66 -14.38 1.19
N SER A 39 13.74 -15.16 1.79
CA SER A 39 12.30 -14.91 1.68
C SER A 39 11.90 -13.57 2.33
N ALA A 40 12.46 -13.24 3.50
CA ALA A 40 12.19 -11.97 4.16
C ALA A 40 12.70 -10.78 3.33
N MET A 41 13.92 -10.87 2.80
CA MET A 41 14.50 -9.86 1.92
C MET A 41 13.69 -9.69 0.64
N SER A 42 13.30 -10.80 0.00
CA SER A 42 12.50 -10.77 -1.23
C SER A 42 11.13 -10.13 -1.01
N ALA A 43 10.48 -10.39 0.13
CA ALA A 43 9.18 -9.79 0.44
C ALA A 43 9.28 -8.26 0.59
N ILE A 44 10.33 -7.77 1.27
CA ILE A 44 10.57 -6.33 1.43
C ILE A 44 10.90 -5.69 0.08
N LEU A 45 11.83 -6.28 -0.68
CA LEU A 45 12.23 -5.76 -1.99
C LEU A 45 11.06 -5.73 -2.98
N LEU A 46 10.23 -6.77 -2.99
CA LEU A 46 9.04 -6.82 -3.83
C LEU A 46 8.06 -5.71 -3.45
N GLN A 47 7.84 -5.46 -2.17
CA GLN A 47 6.98 -4.37 -1.70
C GLN A 47 7.52 -2.99 -2.11
N VAL A 48 8.84 -2.78 -1.98
CA VAL A 48 9.50 -1.53 -2.42
C VAL A 48 9.37 -1.38 -3.94
N LEU A 49 9.64 -2.45 -4.69
CA LEU A 49 9.57 -2.44 -6.14
C LEU A 49 8.17 -2.08 -6.64
N ILE A 50 7.13 -2.67 -6.08
CA ILE A 50 5.73 -2.36 -6.38
C ILE A 50 5.46 -0.87 -6.19
N HIS A 51 5.94 -0.27 -5.12
CA HIS A 51 5.77 1.16 -4.85
C HIS A 51 6.51 2.04 -5.87
N VAL A 52 7.74 1.65 -6.25
CA VAL A 52 8.56 2.41 -7.20
C VAL A 52 7.99 2.34 -8.61
N ILE A 53 7.63 1.15 -9.08
CA ILE A 53 7.12 0.95 -10.44
C ILE A 53 5.62 1.20 -10.58
N LYS A 54 4.91 1.40 -9.45
CA LYS A 54 3.45 1.60 -9.37
C LYS A 54 2.60 0.48 -9.98
N TRP A 55 3.16 -0.72 -10.05
CA TRP A 55 2.43 -1.91 -10.43
C TRP A 55 2.02 -2.69 -9.19
N THR A 56 0.73 -2.76 -8.92
CA THR A 56 0.19 -3.41 -7.71
C THR A 56 -0.67 -4.62 -8.09
N PRO A 57 -0.77 -5.62 -7.20
CA PRO A 57 -1.77 -6.68 -7.37
C PRO A 57 -3.18 -6.06 -7.43
N ASN A 58 -4.00 -6.54 -8.37
CA ASN A 58 -5.37 -6.09 -8.50
C ASN A 58 -6.28 -6.61 -7.37
N SER A 59 -5.87 -7.67 -6.68
CA SER A 59 -6.61 -8.24 -5.55
C SER A 59 -6.16 -7.61 -4.23
N ASP A 60 -7.06 -6.98 -3.50
CA ASP A 60 -6.81 -6.44 -2.17
C ASP A 60 -6.29 -7.50 -1.20
N ARG A 61 -6.78 -8.75 -1.32
CA ARG A 61 -6.30 -9.86 -0.49
C ARG A 61 -4.83 -10.16 -0.77
N ALA A 62 -4.44 -10.24 -2.05
CA ALA A 62 -3.06 -10.48 -2.46
C ALA A 62 -2.15 -9.33 -2.02
N TYR A 63 -2.61 -8.08 -2.18
CA TYR A 63 -1.86 -6.90 -1.73
C TYR A 63 -1.67 -6.88 -0.21
N ARG A 64 -2.73 -7.18 0.57
CA ARG A 64 -2.64 -7.29 2.05
C ARG A 64 -1.70 -8.41 2.48
N LEU A 65 -1.77 -9.59 1.86
CA LEU A 65 -0.86 -10.69 2.17
C LEU A 65 0.60 -10.32 1.90
N LEU A 66 0.87 -9.67 0.78
CA LEU A 66 2.21 -9.18 0.45
C LEU A 66 2.70 -8.13 1.44
N SER A 67 1.82 -7.20 1.83
CA SER A 67 2.12 -6.18 2.85
C SER A 67 2.44 -6.82 4.21
N TRP A 68 1.66 -7.82 4.63
CA TRP A 68 1.95 -8.58 5.84
C TRP A 68 3.28 -9.34 5.75
N ALA A 69 3.57 -9.96 4.59
CA ALA A 69 4.84 -10.65 4.37
C ALA A 69 6.03 -9.68 4.45
N ALA A 70 5.90 -8.48 3.89
CA ALA A 70 6.93 -7.45 3.96
C ALA A 70 7.15 -6.95 5.39
N VAL A 71 6.08 -6.66 6.14
CA VAL A 71 6.16 -6.26 7.56
C VAL A 71 6.76 -7.38 8.40
N ALA A 72 6.33 -8.63 8.18
CA ALA A 72 6.89 -9.80 8.86
C ALA A 72 8.38 -9.97 8.57
N GLY A 73 8.76 -9.85 7.31
CA GLY A 73 10.17 -9.88 6.88
C GLY A 73 10.99 -8.79 7.55
N TYR A 74 10.45 -7.57 7.63
CA TYR A 74 11.10 -6.43 8.26
C TYR A 74 11.35 -6.66 9.76
N VAL A 75 10.31 -7.04 10.51
CA VAL A 75 10.42 -7.35 11.95
C VAL A 75 11.41 -8.51 12.19
N PHE A 76 11.32 -9.55 11.37
CA PHE A 76 12.21 -10.69 11.44
C PHE A 76 13.69 -10.31 11.22
N LEU A 77 13.99 -9.54 10.17
CA LEU A 77 15.36 -9.10 9.89
C LEU A 77 15.91 -8.16 10.98
N MET A 78 15.08 -7.25 11.49
CA MET A 78 15.43 -6.37 12.61
C MET A 78 15.85 -7.16 13.85
N ILE A 79 15.07 -8.18 14.23
CA ILE A 79 15.34 -9.00 15.41
C ILE A 79 16.60 -9.88 15.22
N LEU A 80 16.85 -10.34 14.00
CA LEU A 80 17.96 -11.24 13.68
C LEU A 80 19.24 -10.54 13.24
N TRP A 81 19.23 -9.25 13.00
CA TRP A 81 20.36 -8.51 12.43
C TRP A 81 21.70 -8.84 13.13
N THR A 82 21.72 -8.81 14.45
CA THR A 82 22.94 -9.07 15.23
C THR A 82 23.43 -10.53 15.22
N ARG A 83 22.63 -11.45 14.67
CA ARG A 83 22.94 -12.89 14.56
C ARG A 83 23.30 -13.33 13.14
N MET A 84 23.35 -12.39 12.20
CA MET A 84 23.69 -12.72 10.82
C MET A 84 25.21 -12.82 10.60
N SER A 85 25.60 -13.80 9.84
CA SER A 85 26.98 -14.05 9.40
C SER A 85 26.91 -14.52 7.94
N PRO A 86 27.78 -14.09 7.06
CA PRO A 86 28.95 -13.22 7.23
C PRO A 86 28.62 -11.71 7.32
N ARG A 87 29.64 -10.89 7.64
CA ARG A 87 29.46 -9.42 7.84
C ARG A 87 28.82 -8.68 6.65
N TRP A 88 29.11 -9.07 5.42
CA TRP A 88 28.52 -8.46 4.23
C TRP A 88 26.98 -8.62 4.21
N LEU A 89 26.47 -9.76 4.72
CA LEU A 89 25.03 -10.01 4.82
C LEU A 89 24.37 -9.06 5.84
N THR A 90 25.06 -8.77 6.94
CA THR A 90 24.60 -7.78 7.94
C THR A 90 24.50 -6.38 7.33
N THR A 91 25.48 -5.98 6.52
CA THR A 91 25.46 -4.69 5.81
C THR A 91 24.33 -4.63 4.78
N LEU A 92 24.17 -5.69 3.99
CA LEU A 92 23.08 -5.77 3.01
C LEU A 92 21.70 -5.69 3.68
N CYS A 93 21.51 -6.40 4.81
CA CYS A 93 20.29 -6.30 5.60
C CYS A 93 20.06 -4.88 6.14
N ALA A 94 21.10 -4.20 6.60
CA ALA A 94 21.00 -2.82 7.06
C ALA A 94 20.49 -1.89 5.94
N VAL A 95 21.05 -2.01 4.74
CA VAL A 95 20.59 -1.24 3.57
C VAL A 95 19.14 -1.53 3.24
N ILE A 96 18.74 -2.81 3.21
CA ILE A 96 17.34 -3.21 2.94
C ILE A 96 16.38 -2.72 4.01
N LEU A 97 16.80 -2.67 5.27
CA LEU A 97 15.99 -2.16 6.37
C LEU A 97 15.83 -0.63 6.35
N ILE A 98 16.80 0.09 5.80
CA ILE A 98 16.74 1.55 5.66
C ILE A 98 15.86 1.95 4.46
N LEU A 99 15.90 1.19 3.35
CA LEU A 99 15.16 1.49 2.12
C LEU A 99 13.67 1.84 2.34
N PRO A 100 12.88 1.06 3.10
CA PRO A 100 11.49 1.39 3.34
C PRO A 100 11.26 2.63 4.22
N LEU A 101 12.26 3.04 5.01
CA LEU A 101 12.19 4.24 5.86
C LEU A 101 12.41 5.52 5.05
N LEU A 102 13.06 5.44 3.89
CA LEU A 102 13.27 6.56 2.97
C LEU A 102 12.02 6.92 2.15
N GLY A 103 10.92 6.18 2.30
CA GLY A 103 9.70 6.43 1.55
C GLY A 103 8.45 5.90 2.27
N PRO A 104 7.25 6.21 1.75
CA PRO A 104 5.98 5.76 2.35
C PRO A 104 5.73 4.26 2.23
N SER A 105 6.66 3.49 1.69
CA SER A 105 6.51 2.08 1.33
C SER A 105 6.23 1.12 2.48
N LEU A 106 6.57 1.48 3.73
CA LEU A 106 6.17 0.71 4.93
C LEU A 106 4.99 1.34 5.68
N LEU A 107 4.87 2.66 5.67
CA LEU A 107 3.77 3.35 6.36
C LEU A 107 2.43 3.04 5.70
N PHE A 108 2.41 2.92 4.36
CA PHE A 108 1.20 2.59 3.63
C PHE A 108 0.68 1.16 3.92
N PRO A 109 1.50 0.08 3.89
CA PRO A 109 1.07 -1.22 4.35
C PRO A 109 0.57 -1.24 5.79
N LEU A 110 1.23 -0.53 6.70
CA LEU A 110 0.77 -0.41 8.08
C LEU A 110 -0.60 0.27 8.17
N ALA A 111 -0.83 1.37 7.44
CA ALA A 111 -2.13 2.03 7.39
C ALA A 111 -3.23 1.09 6.86
N MET A 112 -2.93 0.30 5.82
CA MET A 112 -3.85 -0.70 5.26
C MET A 112 -4.20 -1.82 6.26
N LEU A 113 -3.29 -2.16 7.17
CA LEU A 113 -3.54 -3.15 8.21
C LEU A 113 -4.55 -2.65 9.28
N PHE A 114 -4.63 -1.33 9.49
CA PHE A 114 -5.53 -0.71 10.47
C PHE A 114 -6.94 -0.39 9.93
N GLY A 115 -7.31 -0.92 8.77
CA GLY A 115 -8.71 -0.91 8.34
C GLY A 115 -9.11 0.30 7.53
N VAL A 116 -8.37 0.60 6.48
CA VAL A 116 -8.88 1.47 5.40
C VAL A 116 -10.18 0.86 4.87
N PRO A 117 -11.27 1.64 4.72
CA PRO A 117 -12.51 1.15 4.14
C PRO A 117 -12.27 0.49 2.78
N ALA A 118 -13.08 -0.51 2.45
CA ALA A 118 -12.98 -1.15 1.14
C ALA A 118 -13.14 -0.08 0.05
N PRO A 119 -12.24 -0.04 -0.93
CA PRO A 119 -12.33 0.92 -2.01
C PRO A 119 -13.57 0.64 -2.86
N LEU A 120 -14.16 1.70 -3.40
CA LEU A 120 -15.22 1.62 -4.41
C LEU A 120 -14.55 1.68 -5.78
N ASP A 121 -14.54 0.56 -6.48
CA ASP A 121 -14.05 0.46 -7.84
C ASP A 121 -15.18 0.78 -8.84
N THR A 122 -14.91 1.70 -9.76
CA THR A 122 -15.82 2.03 -10.87
C THR A 122 -15.08 1.91 -12.19
N GLN A 123 -15.65 1.19 -13.14
CA GLN A 123 -15.09 1.09 -14.49
C GLN A 123 -15.39 2.37 -15.26
N LEU A 124 -14.36 3.03 -15.77
CA LEU A 124 -14.46 4.25 -16.59
C LEU A 124 -14.43 3.92 -18.08
N ALA A 125 -13.62 2.94 -18.49
CA ALA A 125 -13.51 2.44 -19.86
C ALA A 125 -12.95 1.00 -19.80
N ASP A 126 -12.83 0.32 -20.94
CA ASP A 126 -12.45 -1.11 -21.04
C ASP A 126 -11.32 -1.56 -20.10
N THR A 127 -10.27 -0.75 -20.00
CA THR A 127 -9.07 -1.07 -19.20
C THR A 127 -8.75 -0.02 -18.14
N LEU A 128 -9.59 1.01 -18.01
CA LEU A 128 -9.42 2.11 -17.06
C LEU A 128 -10.49 2.02 -15.99
N PHE A 129 -10.05 2.12 -14.75
CA PHE A 129 -10.89 2.05 -13.56
C PHE A 129 -10.53 3.21 -12.63
N SER A 130 -11.50 3.67 -11.85
CA SER A 130 -11.27 4.57 -10.74
C SER A 130 -11.50 3.83 -9.43
N GLU A 131 -10.65 4.09 -8.46
CA GLU A 131 -10.77 3.62 -7.09
C GLU A 131 -11.01 4.84 -6.20
N GLN A 132 -12.05 4.77 -5.38
CA GLN A 132 -12.38 5.82 -4.41
C GLN A 132 -12.20 5.26 -3.01
N ILE A 133 -11.27 5.82 -2.26
CA ILE A 133 -10.98 5.43 -0.88
C ILE A 133 -11.41 6.57 0.04
N ARG A 134 -12.47 6.36 0.81
CA ARG A 134 -12.88 7.31 1.85
C ARG A 134 -11.98 7.17 3.06
N TRP A 135 -11.51 8.30 3.55
CA TRP A 135 -10.69 8.34 4.76
C TRP A 135 -11.26 9.34 5.77
N ARG A 136 -10.99 9.11 7.03
CA ARG A 136 -11.35 10.00 8.13
C ARG A 136 -10.15 10.15 9.05
N ALA A 137 -9.81 11.36 9.42
CA ALA A 137 -8.74 11.61 10.38
C ALA A 137 -9.08 11.01 11.75
N VAL A 138 -8.10 10.37 12.39
CA VAL A 138 -8.30 9.65 13.65
C VAL A 138 -8.51 10.61 14.82
N PHE A 139 -7.99 11.83 14.76
CA PHE A 139 -7.97 12.80 15.85
C PHE A 139 -8.76 14.07 15.52
N GLY A 140 -9.99 13.94 15.05
CA GLY A 140 -10.90 15.08 14.88
C GLY A 140 -10.54 16.04 13.77
N GLY A 141 -9.76 15.57 12.79
CA GLY A 141 -9.41 16.33 11.60
C GLY A 141 -10.45 16.22 10.48
N THR A 142 -10.08 16.71 9.32
CA THR A 142 -10.86 16.62 8.10
C THR A 142 -11.03 15.18 7.64
N SER A 143 -12.14 14.89 6.99
CA SER A 143 -12.39 13.67 6.22
C SER A 143 -12.35 13.98 4.73
N GLY A 144 -12.34 12.94 3.90
CA GLY A 144 -12.32 13.14 2.47
C GLY A 144 -12.29 11.85 1.67
N VAL A 145 -12.01 11.97 0.39
CA VAL A 145 -11.87 10.86 -0.53
C VAL A 145 -10.56 11.00 -1.33
N ASP A 146 -9.81 9.90 -1.40
CA ASP A 146 -8.70 9.74 -2.34
C ASP A 146 -9.26 9.04 -3.58
N ILE A 147 -9.05 9.65 -4.73
CA ILE A 147 -9.47 9.12 -6.02
C ILE A 147 -8.22 8.76 -6.78
N GLU A 148 -8.09 7.50 -7.13
CA GLU A 148 -6.99 7.00 -7.94
C GLU A 148 -7.53 6.39 -9.23
N ILE A 149 -6.93 6.74 -10.37
CA ILE A 149 -7.27 6.15 -11.65
C ILE A 149 -6.17 5.17 -12.01
N TYR A 150 -6.53 3.93 -12.32
CA TYR A 150 -5.58 2.90 -12.63
C TYR A 150 -5.91 2.18 -13.95
N TYR A 151 -4.88 1.68 -14.58
CA TYR A 151 -4.94 0.87 -15.78
C TYR A 151 -4.80 -0.61 -15.41
N ARG A 152 -5.72 -1.44 -15.92
CA ARG A 152 -5.70 -2.90 -15.78
C ARG A 152 -5.50 -3.49 -17.17
N PRO A 153 -4.32 -4.05 -17.50
CA PRO A 153 -4.08 -4.63 -18.82
C PRO A 153 -4.92 -5.90 -19.02
N ALA A 154 -5.51 -6.06 -20.20
CA ALA A 154 -6.33 -7.23 -20.53
C ALA A 154 -5.52 -8.54 -20.50
N TRP A 155 -4.22 -8.48 -20.84
CA TRP A 155 -3.30 -9.63 -20.81
C TRP A 155 -2.86 -10.04 -19.40
N ALA A 156 -3.01 -9.18 -18.39
CA ALA A 156 -2.65 -9.45 -17.00
C ALA A 156 -3.68 -8.84 -16.04
N PRO A 157 -4.89 -9.40 -15.95
CA PRO A 157 -5.98 -8.82 -15.16
C PRO A 157 -5.75 -8.88 -13.65
N PHE A 158 -4.71 -9.59 -13.20
CA PHE A 158 -4.31 -9.73 -11.80
C PHE A 158 -3.38 -8.62 -11.30
N ILE A 159 -2.90 -7.72 -12.19
CA ILE A 159 -2.09 -6.55 -11.85
C ILE A 159 -2.77 -5.28 -12.33
N ARG A 160 -2.48 -4.16 -11.65
CA ARG A 160 -2.95 -2.82 -12.03
C ARG A 160 -1.80 -1.84 -11.96
N ARG A 161 -1.80 -0.84 -12.82
CA ARG A 161 -0.85 0.27 -12.81
C ARG A 161 -1.58 1.53 -12.36
N SER A 162 -1.19 2.07 -11.22
CA SER A 162 -1.75 3.29 -10.69
C SER A 162 -1.20 4.54 -11.38
N GLY A 163 -2.09 5.51 -11.62
CA GLY A 163 -1.76 6.84 -12.07
C GLY A 163 -1.50 7.80 -10.92
N ARG A 164 -1.66 9.09 -11.20
CA ARG A 164 -1.72 10.12 -10.16
C ARG A 164 -3.10 10.12 -9.54
N GLY A 165 -3.16 10.15 -8.20
CA GLY A 165 -4.40 10.31 -7.47
C GLY A 165 -4.69 11.78 -7.16
N VAL A 166 -5.96 12.07 -6.87
CA VAL A 166 -6.42 13.36 -6.34
C VAL A 166 -7.00 13.13 -4.96
N ARG A 167 -6.62 13.98 -4.02
CA ARG A 167 -7.19 14.01 -2.68
C ARG A 167 -8.17 15.16 -2.56
N LEU A 168 -9.40 14.81 -2.23
CA LEU A 168 -10.48 15.75 -2.00
C LEU A 168 -10.87 15.75 -0.52
N TYR A 169 -11.18 16.93 0.00
CA TYR A 169 -11.53 17.12 1.41
C TYR A 169 -13.01 17.48 1.54
N ASP A 170 -13.70 16.85 2.50
CA ASP A 170 -15.13 17.11 2.77
C ASP A 170 -15.44 18.56 3.15
N ASN A 171 -14.46 19.29 3.69
CA ASN A 171 -14.63 20.71 4.01
C ASN A 171 -14.51 21.64 2.79
N GLN A 172 -14.06 21.14 1.64
CA GLN A 172 -13.86 21.92 0.42
C GLN A 172 -14.96 21.70 -0.61
N CYS A 173 -15.52 20.49 -0.67
CA CYS A 173 -16.54 20.14 -1.64
C CYS A 173 -17.34 18.91 -1.17
N ASN A 174 -18.47 18.62 -1.84
CA ASN A 174 -19.27 17.44 -1.56
C ASN A 174 -18.64 16.18 -2.15
N THR A 175 -17.77 15.54 -1.39
CA THR A 175 -17.08 14.31 -1.82
C THR A 175 -18.00 13.10 -2.03
N ALA A 176 -19.27 13.18 -1.61
CA ALA A 176 -20.26 12.12 -1.88
C ALA A 176 -20.80 12.17 -3.32
N ALA A 177 -20.71 13.33 -3.97
CA ALA A 177 -21.26 13.56 -5.32
C ALA A 177 -20.17 13.76 -6.38
N VAL A 178 -18.96 13.26 -6.12
CA VAL A 178 -17.84 13.34 -7.07
C VAL A 178 -18.16 12.62 -8.37
N SER A 179 -17.88 13.28 -9.48
CA SER A 179 -17.98 12.71 -10.83
C SER A 179 -16.60 12.63 -11.49
N ILE A 180 -16.41 11.62 -12.32
CA ILE A 180 -15.17 11.38 -13.06
C ILE A 180 -15.52 11.23 -14.54
N VAL A 181 -15.00 12.11 -15.37
CA VAL A 181 -15.27 12.11 -16.81
C VAL A 181 -13.94 12.00 -17.57
N LEU A 182 -13.86 11.02 -18.46
CA LEU A 182 -12.68 10.87 -19.33
C LEU A 182 -12.70 11.98 -20.39
N THR A 183 -11.52 12.57 -20.63
CA THR A 183 -11.35 13.52 -21.74
C THR A 183 -11.46 12.81 -23.09
N ALA A 184 -11.85 13.54 -24.15
CA ALA A 184 -12.05 12.97 -25.48
C ALA A 184 -10.76 12.33 -26.06
N ASP A 185 -9.59 12.83 -25.69
CA ASP A 185 -8.29 12.28 -26.09
C ASP A 185 -7.84 11.07 -25.28
N ARG A 186 -8.59 10.71 -24.20
CA ARG A 186 -8.29 9.61 -23.27
C ARG A 186 -6.89 9.68 -22.66
N LYS A 187 -6.30 10.88 -22.53
CA LYS A 187 -5.00 11.08 -21.87
C LYS A 187 -5.15 11.55 -20.45
N SER A 188 -6.27 12.17 -20.14
CA SER A 188 -6.61 12.63 -18.80
C SER A 188 -8.06 12.31 -18.44
N ALA A 189 -8.39 12.47 -17.18
CA ALA A 189 -9.74 12.43 -16.66
C ALA A 189 -9.99 13.67 -15.82
N MET A 190 -11.14 14.30 -16.00
CA MET A 190 -11.58 15.41 -15.18
C MET A 190 -12.33 14.84 -13.97
N VAL A 191 -11.83 15.11 -12.79
CA VAL A 191 -12.47 14.80 -11.51
C VAL A 191 -13.15 16.08 -11.04
N SER A 192 -14.48 16.06 -10.98
CA SER A 192 -15.29 17.18 -10.58
C SER A 192 -15.93 16.91 -9.21
N CYS A 193 -15.76 17.85 -8.29
CA CYS A 193 -16.33 17.79 -6.96
C CYS A 193 -17.29 18.99 -6.78
N PRO A 194 -18.62 18.76 -6.73
CA PRO A 194 -19.59 19.83 -6.63
C PRO A 194 -19.49 20.53 -5.27
N PRO A 195 -19.82 21.82 -5.22
CA PRO A 195 -19.81 22.57 -3.97
C PRO A 195 -20.91 22.08 -3.01
N TRP A 196 -20.71 22.27 -1.72
CA TRP A 196 -21.79 22.16 -0.75
C TRP A 196 -22.84 23.23 -0.98
N PRO A 197 -24.11 23.00 -0.60
CA PRO A 197 -25.13 24.03 -0.63
C PRO A 197 -24.67 25.32 0.04
N GLY A 198 -24.62 26.44 -0.72
CA GLY A 198 -24.15 27.71 -0.24
C GLY A 198 -22.68 28.04 -0.51
N GLN A 199 -21.91 27.15 -1.09
CA GLN A 199 -20.56 27.42 -1.58
C GLN A 199 -20.58 27.76 -3.09
N PRO A 200 -19.83 28.79 -3.53
CA PRO A 200 -19.98 29.28 -4.90
C PRO A 200 -19.19 28.53 -5.97
N THR A 201 -18.28 27.65 -5.62
CA THR A 201 -17.27 27.16 -6.59
C THR A 201 -17.18 25.64 -6.62
N GLU A 202 -17.42 25.08 -7.79
CA GLU A 202 -17.09 23.68 -8.11
C GLU A 202 -15.56 23.52 -8.21
N GLN A 203 -15.04 22.46 -7.63
CA GLN A 203 -13.62 22.10 -7.76
C GLN A 203 -13.46 21.05 -8.85
N SER A 204 -12.63 21.34 -9.83
CA SER A 204 -12.27 20.40 -10.90
C SER A 204 -10.77 20.17 -10.95
N TYR A 205 -10.36 18.94 -11.15
CA TYR A 205 -8.97 18.51 -11.21
C TYR A 205 -8.74 17.68 -12.46
N ASP A 206 -7.71 18.04 -13.22
CA ASP A 206 -7.28 17.24 -14.36
C ASP A 206 -6.26 16.18 -13.92
N VAL A 207 -6.59 14.93 -14.09
CA VAL A 207 -5.78 13.77 -13.67
C VAL A 207 -5.21 13.11 -14.91
N ILE A 208 -3.89 13.15 -15.04
CA ILE A 208 -3.19 12.46 -16.13
C ILE A 208 -3.31 10.95 -15.96
N LEU A 209 -3.82 10.27 -16.97
CA LEU A 209 -4.00 8.82 -16.96
C LEU A 209 -2.66 8.08 -16.98
N PRO A 210 -2.59 6.88 -16.35
CA PRO A 210 -1.40 6.05 -16.44
C PRO A 210 -1.15 5.64 -17.89
N VAL A 211 0.08 5.82 -18.36
CA VAL A 211 0.48 5.43 -19.72
C VAL A 211 0.28 3.93 -19.89
N ARG A 212 -0.34 3.54 -21.01
CA ARG A 212 -0.60 2.13 -21.39
C ARG A 212 0.67 1.33 -21.60
#